data_a54545bbeb44235ee57cc5f179fa44a2
#
_entry.id   a54545bbeb44235ee57cc5f179fa44a2
#
_cell.length_a   1.000
_cell.length_b   1.000
_cell.length_c   1.000
_cell.angle_alpha   90.00
_cell.angle_beta   90.00
_cell.angle_gamma   90.00
#
_symmetry.space_group_name_H-M   'P 1'
#
loop_
_entity.id
_entity.type
_entity.pdbx_description
1 polymer ?
#
loop_
_entity_poly.entity_id
_entity_poly.type
_entity_poly.pdbx_seq_one_letter_code
_entity_poly.pdbx_strand_id
1 'polypeptide(L)'
;VKVLIVTNMAPFLWGGAEELAVHLERNLIAAGHRAETLRIPFQWEPAQRIVSQMLMVRTFELTNVDRVIALKFPAYTIRHPGKTLWLLHQYRQAYDLHEAGHTNLKDDATGEEVRRLIREADNQTFRESRKIFTNSQVTSDRLKKFNGFESEVLLPPVNDPEIFGGSSDKGYVFAGGRINGMKRQHLLIEAMARAPQGLKLIVAGPPDSPDDAARLQHCVAQLGLQDRVKLDMRFLARREYADYINNSKAVAYLPVDEDSFGYVAMEAAMACKPVITTTDSGGVADFVVHEETGWVATPDVAGIADILHQVEASPARARDMGASCLERWNGLGVNWNMTVERLMQ
;
A
#
# COMPACT_ATOMS: atom_id res chain seq x y z
N VAL A 1 -3.93 25.91 13.80
CA VAL A 1 -4.48 24.71 14.45
C VAL A 1 -3.34 23.75 14.73
N LYS A 2 -3.31 23.15 15.93
CA LYS A 2 -2.34 22.11 16.33
C LYS A 2 -2.93 20.75 16.01
N VAL A 3 -2.30 20.04 15.08
CA VAL A 3 -2.77 18.75 14.56
C VAL A 3 -1.78 17.67 14.97
N LEU A 4 -2.27 16.63 15.64
CA LEU A 4 -1.47 15.44 15.92
C LEU A 4 -1.88 14.31 14.98
N ILE A 5 -0.95 13.84 14.17
CA ILE A 5 -1.11 12.63 13.38
C ILE A 5 -0.75 11.44 14.27
N VAL A 6 -1.60 10.44 14.36
CA VAL A 6 -1.35 9.27 15.21
C VAL A 6 -1.32 8.00 14.36
N THR A 7 -0.19 7.31 14.43
CA THR A 7 0.01 6.05 13.70
C THR A 7 0.81 5.06 14.54
N ASN A 8 0.79 3.79 14.18
CA ASN A 8 1.68 2.81 14.78
C ASN A 8 3.05 2.79 14.06
N MET A 9 4.02 2.16 14.69
CA MET A 9 5.29 1.82 14.06
C MET A 9 5.78 0.44 14.50
N ALA A 10 6.46 -0.25 13.60
CA ALA A 10 7.38 -1.31 13.95
C ALA A 10 8.81 -0.79 13.71
N PRO A 11 9.73 -0.92 14.67
CA PRO A 11 11.09 -0.40 14.52
C PRO A 11 11.77 -0.93 13.25
N PHE A 12 12.41 -0.03 12.51
CA PHE A 12 13.15 -0.30 11.26
C PHE A 12 12.30 -0.79 10.08
N LEU A 13 10.97 -0.89 10.21
CA LEU A 13 10.06 -1.13 9.09
C LEU A 13 9.55 0.21 8.55
N TRP A 14 9.64 0.36 7.23
CA TRP A 14 9.20 1.56 6.52
C TRP A 14 8.45 1.17 5.24
N GLY A 15 7.27 1.73 5.07
CA GLY A 15 6.41 1.43 3.92
C GLY A 15 5.49 2.60 3.59
N GLY A 16 4.49 2.33 2.76
CA GLY A 16 3.57 3.36 2.28
C GLY A 16 2.81 4.12 3.37
N ALA A 17 2.48 3.48 4.48
CA ALA A 17 1.78 4.14 5.59
C ALA A 17 2.68 5.11 6.36
N GLU A 18 3.95 4.80 6.50
CA GLU A 18 4.95 5.67 7.12
C GLU A 18 5.24 6.87 6.21
N GLU A 19 5.39 6.65 4.90
CA GLU A 19 5.50 7.71 3.90
C GLU A 19 4.26 8.62 3.90
N LEU A 20 3.06 8.05 3.95
CA LEU A 20 1.82 8.82 4.03
C LEU A 20 1.81 9.75 5.25
N ALA A 21 2.19 9.25 6.43
CA ALA A 21 2.21 10.05 7.65
C ALA A 21 3.20 11.23 7.57
N VAL A 22 4.40 11.00 7.03
CA VAL A 22 5.42 12.05 6.82
C VAL A 22 4.92 13.12 5.85
N HIS A 23 4.35 12.71 4.72
CA HIS A 23 3.85 13.66 3.73
C HIS A 23 2.59 14.38 4.21
N LEU A 24 1.73 13.74 5.00
CA LEU A 24 0.59 14.39 5.65
C LEU A 24 1.07 15.49 6.60
N GLU A 25 2.06 15.21 7.46
CA GLU A 25 2.65 16.21 8.36
C GLU A 25 3.22 17.40 7.58
N ARG A 26 4.05 17.12 6.55
CA ARG A 26 4.63 18.15 5.68
C ARG A 26 3.57 19.04 5.02
N ASN A 27 2.50 18.45 4.50
CA ASN A 27 1.45 19.19 3.80
C ASN A 27 0.53 19.94 4.77
N LEU A 28 0.27 19.44 5.97
CA LEU A 28 -0.41 20.19 7.02
C LEU A 28 0.39 21.44 7.44
N ILE A 29 1.70 21.31 7.59
CA ILE A 29 2.60 22.44 7.89
C ILE A 29 2.58 23.46 6.73
N ALA A 30 2.68 22.97 5.49
CA ALA A 30 2.60 23.85 4.30
C ALA A 30 1.26 24.59 4.19
N ALA A 31 0.16 23.99 4.68
CA ALA A 31 -1.17 24.63 4.77
C ALA A 31 -1.31 25.57 5.97
N GLY A 32 -0.24 25.84 6.73
CA GLY A 32 -0.23 26.81 7.84
C GLY A 32 -0.68 26.24 9.20
N HIS A 33 -0.76 24.90 9.34
CA HIS A 33 -1.01 24.27 10.62
C HIS A 33 0.30 23.95 11.35
N ARG A 34 0.22 23.73 12.67
CA ARG A 34 1.29 23.12 13.43
C ARG A 34 0.99 21.63 13.50
N ALA A 35 1.81 20.80 12.90
CA ALA A 35 1.59 19.37 12.83
C ALA A 35 2.77 18.61 13.40
N GLU A 36 2.48 17.50 14.06
CA GLU A 36 3.47 16.54 14.58
C GLU A 36 2.90 15.12 14.42
N THR A 37 3.79 14.14 14.26
CA THR A 37 3.40 12.73 14.16
C THR A 37 3.81 11.96 15.41
N LEU A 38 2.81 11.42 16.13
CA LEU A 38 3.01 10.45 17.20
C LEU A 38 3.02 9.04 16.62
N ARG A 39 4.17 8.37 16.74
CA ARG A 39 4.36 6.99 16.30
C ARG A 39 4.40 6.07 17.50
N ILE A 40 3.38 5.22 17.67
CA ILE A 40 3.24 4.31 18.81
C ILE A 40 3.83 2.95 18.43
N PRO A 41 4.85 2.46 19.11
CA PRO A 41 5.36 1.11 18.88
C PRO A 41 4.26 0.07 19.01
N PHE A 42 4.17 -0.83 18.05
CA PHE A 42 3.18 -1.91 18.04
C PHE A 42 3.82 -3.24 17.66
N GLN A 43 3.54 -4.25 18.46
CA GLN A 43 3.99 -5.61 18.26
C GLN A 43 2.76 -6.51 18.10
N TRP A 44 2.60 -7.11 16.92
CA TRP A 44 1.47 -8.00 16.60
C TRP A 44 1.68 -9.45 17.02
N GLU A 45 2.92 -9.82 17.37
CA GLU A 45 3.27 -11.14 17.90
C GLU A 45 3.95 -11.03 19.27
N PRO A 46 3.57 -11.85 20.25
CA PRO A 46 2.43 -12.77 20.22
C PRO A 46 1.08 -12.03 20.34
N ALA A 47 0.04 -12.58 19.71
CA ALA A 47 -1.28 -11.95 19.60
C ALA A 47 -1.92 -11.54 20.94
N GLN A 48 -1.61 -12.25 22.04
CA GLN A 48 -2.10 -11.94 23.40
C GLN A 48 -1.70 -10.55 23.88
N ARG A 49 -0.59 -9.98 23.36
CA ARG A 49 -0.13 -8.62 23.71
C ARG A 49 -0.91 -7.52 23.00
N ILE A 50 -1.68 -7.81 21.99
CA ILE A 50 -2.41 -6.80 21.21
C ILE A 50 -3.39 -6.03 22.09
N VAL A 51 -4.16 -6.74 22.93
CA VAL A 51 -5.19 -6.13 23.79
C VAL A 51 -4.58 -5.15 24.78
N SER A 52 -3.48 -5.53 25.44
CA SER A 52 -2.81 -4.63 26.41
C SER A 52 -2.23 -3.38 25.73
N GLN A 53 -1.67 -3.49 24.53
CA GLN A 53 -1.16 -2.35 23.76
C GLN A 53 -2.31 -1.43 23.30
N MET A 54 -3.41 -2.00 22.84
CA MET A 54 -4.61 -1.25 22.47
C MET A 54 -5.21 -0.50 23.66
N LEU A 55 -5.32 -1.14 24.82
CA LEU A 55 -5.81 -0.51 26.05
C LEU A 55 -4.87 0.61 26.51
N MET A 56 -3.56 0.41 26.44
CA MET A 56 -2.57 1.44 26.74
C MET A 56 -2.80 2.69 25.88
N VAL A 57 -3.00 2.54 24.58
CA VAL A 57 -3.26 3.69 23.69
C VAL A 57 -4.53 4.45 24.10
N ARG A 58 -5.56 3.77 24.56
CA ARG A 58 -6.79 4.38 25.04
C ARG A 58 -6.66 5.16 26.35
N THR A 59 -5.60 4.95 27.11
CA THR A 59 -5.32 5.71 28.35
C THR A 59 -4.58 7.03 28.10
N PHE A 60 -4.09 7.27 26.88
CA PHE A 60 -3.38 8.52 26.58
C PHE A 60 -4.34 9.71 26.59
N GLU A 61 -3.97 10.73 27.36
CA GLU A 61 -4.63 12.02 27.39
C GLU A 61 -3.83 13.02 26.57
N LEU A 62 -4.41 13.51 25.49
CA LEU A 62 -3.77 14.49 24.62
C LEU A 62 -4.17 15.88 25.04
N THR A 63 -3.27 16.58 25.71
CA THR A 63 -3.39 17.99 26.05
C THR A 63 -2.71 18.85 24.98
N ASN A 64 -3.16 20.09 24.81
CA ASN A 64 -2.53 21.05 23.89
C ASN A 64 -2.59 20.65 22.40
N VAL A 65 -3.58 19.85 22.01
CA VAL A 65 -3.86 19.40 20.65
C VAL A 65 -5.28 19.83 20.28
N ASP A 66 -5.47 20.44 19.11
CA ASP A 66 -6.79 20.89 18.66
C ASP A 66 -7.50 19.81 17.83
N ARG A 67 -6.73 19.04 17.03
CA ARG A 67 -7.21 17.99 16.13
C ARG A 67 -6.30 16.78 16.16
N VAL A 68 -6.89 15.62 16.00
CA VAL A 68 -6.18 14.34 15.81
C VAL A 68 -6.56 13.74 14.48
N ILE A 69 -5.58 13.36 13.67
CA ILE A 69 -5.77 12.53 12.47
C ILE A 69 -5.16 11.17 12.76
N ALA A 70 -5.99 10.15 12.84
CA ALA A 70 -5.58 8.80 13.23
C ALA A 70 -5.60 7.85 12.03
N LEU A 71 -4.56 7.02 11.85
CA LEU A 71 -4.33 6.26 10.63
C LEU A 71 -4.46 4.74 10.78
N LYS A 72 -3.73 4.13 11.71
CA LYS A 72 -3.55 2.67 11.80
C LYS A 72 -3.88 2.12 13.19
N PHE A 73 -4.33 0.85 13.24
CA PHE A 73 -4.47 0.09 14.48
C PHE A 73 -3.11 -0.17 15.14
N PRO A 74 -2.97 -0.13 16.47
CA PRO A 74 -3.96 0.28 17.46
C PRO A 74 -3.94 1.79 17.74
N ALA A 75 -3.07 2.55 17.09
CA ALA A 75 -2.87 3.98 17.35
C ALA A 75 -4.17 4.79 17.18
N TYR A 76 -5.05 4.42 16.25
CA TYR A 76 -6.31 5.13 16.05
C TYR A 76 -7.30 4.96 17.22
N THR A 77 -7.08 4.02 18.13
CA THR A 77 -7.95 3.86 19.30
C THR A 77 -7.77 4.96 20.34
N ILE A 78 -6.80 5.87 20.17
CA ILE A 78 -6.58 7.05 21.01
C ILE A 78 -7.86 7.89 21.07
N ARG A 79 -8.12 8.49 22.24
CA ARG A 79 -9.33 9.28 22.49
C ARG A 79 -9.04 10.76 22.30
N HIS A 80 -9.87 11.44 21.51
CA HIS A 80 -9.81 12.90 21.38
C HIS A 80 -11.12 13.41 20.77
N PRO A 81 -11.72 14.51 21.30
CA PRO A 81 -13.00 15.03 20.79
C PRO A 81 -12.94 15.55 19.34
N GLY A 82 -11.75 16.01 18.91
CA GLY A 82 -11.48 16.46 17.54
C GLY A 82 -10.83 15.40 16.66
N LYS A 83 -11.10 14.10 16.87
CA LYS A 83 -10.50 13.02 16.09
C LYS A 83 -11.20 12.82 14.75
N THR A 84 -10.43 12.94 13.67
CA THR A 84 -10.75 12.45 12.32
C THR A 84 -10.00 11.14 12.10
N LEU A 85 -10.69 10.10 11.70
CA LEU A 85 -10.07 8.81 11.33
C LEU A 85 -9.85 8.79 9.81
N TRP A 86 -8.61 8.65 9.38
CA TRP A 86 -8.28 8.28 8.01
C TRP A 86 -7.80 6.83 8.01
N LEU A 87 -8.77 5.92 7.97
CA LEU A 87 -8.56 4.50 8.14
C LEU A 87 -7.84 3.92 6.94
N LEU A 88 -6.61 3.45 7.13
CA LEU A 88 -5.87 2.73 6.09
C LEU A 88 -6.32 1.28 6.00
N HIS A 89 -6.53 0.64 7.11
CA HIS A 89 -7.17 -0.67 7.29
C HIS A 89 -7.44 -0.93 8.77
N GLN A 90 -8.41 -1.80 9.07
CA GLN A 90 -8.54 -2.39 10.41
C GLN A 90 -7.36 -3.33 10.71
N TYR A 91 -7.33 -3.93 11.89
CA TYR A 91 -6.44 -5.06 12.14
C TYR A 91 -6.98 -6.30 11.42
N ARG A 92 -6.62 -6.47 10.13
CA ARG A 92 -7.18 -7.45 9.19
C ARG A 92 -7.20 -8.88 9.72
N GLN A 93 -6.24 -9.23 10.60
CA GLN A 93 -6.17 -10.53 11.28
C GLN A 93 -7.42 -10.83 12.13
N ALA A 94 -8.16 -9.81 12.57
CA ALA A 94 -9.41 -9.96 13.33
C ALA A 94 -10.66 -9.94 12.42
N TYR A 95 -10.52 -9.71 11.12
CA TYR A 95 -11.60 -9.52 10.16
C TYR A 95 -11.47 -10.41 8.93
N ASP A 96 -11.15 -9.85 7.77
CA ASP A 96 -11.11 -10.53 6.48
C ASP A 96 -10.04 -11.63 6.41
N LEU A 97 -8.84 -11.39 6.95
CA LEU A 97 -7.81 -12.44 6.99
C LEU A 97 -8.17 -13.59 7.95
N HIS A 98 -8.97 -13.32 8.99
CA HIS A 98 -9.50 -14.38 9.83
C HIS A 98 -10.50 -15.25 9.03
N GLU A 99 -11.43 -14.64 8.30
CA GLU A 99 -12.37 -15.36 7.43
C GLU A 99 -11.66 -16.19 6.36
N ALA A 100 -10.53 -15.67 5.84
CA ALA A 100 -9.72 -16.35 4.83
C ALA A 100 -8.77 -17.43 5.41
N GLY A 101 -8.73 -17.63 6.72
CA GLY A 101 -7.81 -18.57 7.36
C GLY A 101 -6.34 -18.13 7.41
N HIS A 102 -6.07 -16.83 7.16
CA HIS A 102 -4.73 -16.22 7.16
C HIS A 102 -4.50 -15.32 8.38
N THR A 103 -4.92 -15.78 9.55
CA THR A 103 -4.83 -15.01 10.80
C THR A 103 -3.71 -15.51 11.71
N ASN A 104 -3.13 -14.58 12.50
CA ASN A 104 -2.25 -14.90 13.62
C ASN A 104 -3.00 -15.11 14.94
N LEU A 105 -4.30 -14.91 14.93
CA LEU A 105 -5.16 -15.21 16.08
C LEU A 105 -5.47 -16.71 16.09
N LYS A 106 -5.16 -17.38 17.21
CA LYS A 106 -5.41 -18.81 17.33
C LYS A 106 -6.89 -19.12 17.24
N ASP A 107 -7.22 -20.26 16.66
CA ASP A 107 -8.57 -20.82 16.65
C ASP A 107 -8.86 -21.54 17.99
N ASP A 108 -8.85 -20.78 19.07
CA ASP A 108 -9.14 -21.20 20.44
C ASP A 108 -9.88 -20.08 21.20
N ALA A 109 -10.35 -20.38 22.40
CA ALA A 109 -11.07 -19.42 23.23
C ALA A 109 -10.29 -18.12 23.49
N THR A 110 -8.96 -18.19 23.57
CA THR A 110 -8.10 -17.02 23.78
C THR A 110 -8.04 -16.15 22.52
N GLY A 111 -7.87 -16.74 21.35
CA GLY A 111 -7.86 -16.01 20.07
C GLY A 111 -9.21 -15.37 19.77
N GLU A 112 -10.31 -16.06 20.03
CA GLU A 112 -11.65 -15.50 19.89
C GLU A 112 -11.92 -14.34 20.86
N GLU A 113 -11.41 -14.40 22.09
CA GLU A 113 -11.53 -13.30 23.04
C GLU A 113 -10.71 -12.07 22.59
N VAL A 114 -9.49 -12.27 22.10
CA VAL A 114 -8.67 -11.19 21.54
C VAL A 114 -9.39 -10.55 20.34
N ARG A 115 -9.96 -11.36 19.44
CA ARG A 115 -10.71 -10.90 18.28
C ARG A 115 -11.93 -10.08 18.69
N ARG A 116 -12.70 -10.55 19.67
CA ARG A 116 -13.87 -9.86 20.20
C ARG A 116 -13.51 -8.49 20.77
N LEU A 117 -12.45 -8.42 21.59
CA LEU A 117 -11.98 -7.19 22.21
C LEU A 117 -11.46 -6.16 21.19
N ILE A 118 -10.77 -6.61 20.14
CA ILE A 118 -10.35 -5.74 19.03
C ILE A 118 -11.58 -5.15 18.36
N ARG A 119 -12.58 -5.96 17.99
CA ARG A 119 -13.80 -5.49 17.31
C ARG A 119 -14.62 -4.53 18.17
N GLU A 120 -14.70 -4.75 19.47
CA GLU A 120 -15.37 -3.85 20.40
C GLU A 120 -14.67 -2.49 20.50
N ALA A 121 -13.32 -2.49 20.62
CA ALA A 121 -12.53 -1.26 20.67
C ALA A 121 -12.60 -0.48 19.35
N ASP A 122 -12.59 -1.18 18.22
CA ASP A 122 -12.76 -0.58 16.89
C ASP A 122 -14.14 0.07 16.78
N ASN A 123 -15.22 -0.65 17.11
CA ASN A 123 -16.58 -0.12 17.06
C ASN A 123 -16.75 1.11 17.98
N GLN A 124 -16.12 1.09 19.15
CA GLN A 124 -16.12 2.25 20.03
C GLN A 124 -15.33 3.42 19.41
N THR A 125 -14.16 3.15 18.86
CA THR A 125 -13.31 4.13 18.19
C THR A 125 -14.04 4.81 17.02
N PHE A 126 -14.77 4.03 16.21
CA PHE A 126 -15.52 4.55 15.07
C PHE A 126 -16.68 5.47 15.51
N ARG A 127 -17.41 5.11 16.59
CA ARG A 127 -18.43 6.00 17.17
C ARG A 127 -17.86 7.28 17.76
N GLU A 128 -16.66 7.23 18.35
CA GLU A 128 -15.96 8.38 18.94
C GLU A 128 -15.30 9.28 17.89
N SER A 129 -15.19 8.84 16.65
CA SER A 129 -14.57 9.63 15.58
C SER A 129 -15.56 10.64 15.02
N ARG A 130 -15.11 11.89 14.91
CA ARG A 130 -15.93 12.98 14.35
C ARG A 130 -16.27 12.74 12.88
N LYS A 131 -15.31 12.19 12.14
CA LYS A 131 -15.43 11.81 10.72
C LYS A 131 -14.56 10.60 10.44
N ILE A 132 -15.02 9.76 9.52
CA ILE A 132 -14.28 8.58 9.06
C ILE A 132 -14.05 8.70 7.56
N PHE A 133 -12.79 8.73 7.19
CA PHE A 133 -12.32 8.52 5.83
C PHE A 133 -11.67 7.15 5.71
N THR A 134 -11.74 6.57 4.53
CA THR A 134 -11.00 5.35 4.16
C THR A 134 -10.11 5.62 2.97
N ASN A 135 -8.96 4.97 2.91
CA ASN A 135 -7.98 5.17 1.84
C ASN A 135 -8.38 4.53 0.49
N SER A 136 -9.51 3.80 0.46
CA SER A 136 -10.02 3.13 -0.74
C SER A 136 -11.46 2.70 -0.56
N GLN A 137 -12.11 2.30 -1.66
CA GLN A 137 -13.44 1.70 -1.63
C GLN A 137 -13.39 0.33 -0.93
N VAL A 138 -12.36 -0.48 -1.17
CA VAL A 138 -12.17 -1.78 -0.50
C VAL A 138 -12.18 -1.64 1.03
N THR A 139 -11.45 -0.66 1.56
CA THR A 139 -11.43 -0.39 3.01
C THR A 139 -12.80 0.10 3.50
N SER A 140 -13.51 0.92 2.71
CA SER A 140 -14.88 1.37 3.02
C SER A 140 -15.86 0.21 3.10
N ASP A 141 -15.81 -0.68 2.12
CA ASP A 141 -16.70 -1.86 2.06
C ASP A 141 -16.41 -2.83 3.21
N ARG A 142 -15.15 -3.03 3.57
CA ARG A 142 -14.76 -3.82 4.75
C ARG A 142 -15.27 -3.18 6.05
N LEU A 143 -15.12 -1.87 6.21
CA LEU A 143 -15.62 -1.14 7.37
C LEU A 143 -17.14 -1.32 7.50
N LYS A 144 -17.87 -1.17 6.40
CA LYS A 144 -19.32 -1.38 6.37
C LYS A 144 -19.69 -2.83 6.66
N LYS A 145 -19.05 -3.80 6.00
CA LYS A 145 -19.32 -5.24 6.17
C LYS A 145 -19.11 -5.69 7.61
N PHE A 146 -17.97 -5.35 8.21
CA PHE A 146 -17.56 -5.92 9.49
C PHE A 146 -18.00 -5.12 10.71
N ASN A 147 -18.15 -3.80 10.56
CA ASN A 147 -18.43 -2.90 11.68
C ASN A 147 -19.73 -2.11 11.51
N GLY A 148 -20.34 -2.09 10.33
CA GLY A 148 -21.60 -1.38 10.07
C GLY A 148 -21.48 0.14 10.01
N PHE A 149 -20.28 0.68 9.79
CA PHE A 149 -20.04 2.12 9.68
C PHE A 149 -19.86 2.55 8.23
N GLU A 150 -20.41 3.71 7.90
CA GLU A 150 -20.16 4.38 6.62
C GLU A 150 -18.90 5.25 6.72
N SER A 151 -18.25 5.44 5.59
CA SER A 151 -17.09 6.33 5.46
C SER A 151 -17.08 7.05 4.11
N GLU A 152 -16.31 8.13 4.04
CA GLU A 152 -16.01 8.77 2.78
C GLU A 152 -14.68 8.24 2.26
N VAL A 153 -14.60 7.86 0.98
CA VAL A 153 -13.33 7.47 0.38
C VAL A 153 -12.47 8.71 0.17
N LEU A 154 -11.27 8.70 0.71
CA LEU A 154 -10.25 9.72 0.55
C LEU A 154 -8.95 9.02 0.14
N LEU A 155 -8.72 8.94 -1.16
CA LEU A 155 -7.54 8.30 -1.72
C LEU A 155 -6.26 9.03 -1.28
N PRO A 156 -5.18 8.31 -0.95
CA PRO A 156 -3.91 8.94 -0.61
C PRO A 156 -3.28 9.56 -1.87
N PRO A 157 -2.80 10.80 -1.80
CA PRO A 157 -2.09 11.43 -2.92
C PRO A 157 -0.73 10.78 -3.17
N VAL A 158 -0.22 10.89 -4.39
CA VAL A 158 1.16 10.55 -4.70
C VAL A 158 2.08 11.55 -4.00
N ASN A 159 3.15 11.04 -3.42
CA ASN A 159 4.19 11.82 -2.77
C ASN A 159 5.21 12.31 -3.83
N ASP A 160 5.66 13.56 -3.70
CA ASP A 160 6.66 14.18 -4.61
C ASP A 160 6.33 13.90 -6.10
N PRO A 161 5.11 14.25 -6.58
CA PRO A 161 4.67 13.88 -7.93
C PRO A 161 5.56 14.44 -9.04
N GLU A 162 6.30 15.51 -8.77
CA GLU A 162 7.21 16.20 -9.70
C GLU A 162 8.44 15.38 -10.08
N ILE A 163 8.80 14.33 -9.34
CA ILE A 163 9.94 13.46 -9.69
C ILE A 163 9.55 12.34 -10.66
N PHE A 164 8.25 12.15 -10.92
CA PHE A 164 7.75 11.18 -11.86
C PHE A 164 7.48 11.85 -13.20
N GLY A 165 8.12 11.36 -14.23
CA GLY A 165 7.98 11.86 -15.60
C GLY A 165 8.60 10.86 -16.55
N GLY A 166 7.82 9.87 -16.96
CA GLY A 166 8.30 8.76 -17.75
C GLY A 166 8.59 9.13 -19.19
N SER A 167 9.83 9.46 -19.50
CA SER A 167 10.25 9.85 -20.84
C SER A 167 11.00 8.77 -21.61
N SER A 168 11.47 7.70 -20.97
CA SER A 168 12.32 6.70 -21.63
C SER A 168 11.87 5.27 -21.32
N ASP A 169 12.29 4.37 -22.21
CA ASP A 169 12.15 2.93 -22.08
C ASP A 169 13.54 2.31 -22.23
N LYS A 170 14.05 1.74 -21.13
CA LYS A 170 15.35 1.05 -21.09
C LYS A 170 15.23 -0.47 -21.17
N GLY A 171 14.09 -0.96 -21.65
CA GLY A 171 13.92 -2.38 -21.96
C GLY A 171 13.65 -3.28 -20.75
N TYR A 172 13.06 -2.77 -19.67
CA TYR A 172 12.74 -3.58 -18.50
C TYR A 172 11.34 -3.32 -17.93
N VAL A 173 10.78 -4.33 -17.30
CA VAL A 173 9.64 -4.22 -16.39
C VAL A 173 10.18 -3.93 -14.99
N PHE A 174 9.55 -3.03 -14.26
CA PHE A 174 9.93 -2.70 -12.89
C PHE A 174 8.94 -3.26 -11.88
N ALA A 175 9.43 -3.86 -10.81
CA ALA A 175 8.62 -4.32 -9.68
C ALA A 175 9.20 -3.73 -8.39
N GLY A 176 8.56 -2.69 -7.88
CA GLY A 176 9.02 -1.92 -6.72
C GLY A 176 8.24 -2.22 -5.44
N GLY A 177 8.80 -1.77 -4.31
CA GLY A 177 8.20 -1.87 -3.00
C GLY A 177 8.82 -2.96 -2.12
N ARG A 178 8.30 -3.11 -0.88
CA ARG A 178 8.81 -4.15 0.04
C ARG A 178 8.67 -5.55 -0.57
N ILE A 179 9.68 -6.37 -0.32
CA ILE A 179 9.71 -7.74 -0.82
C ILE A 179 9.17 -8.69 0.25
N ASN A 180 8.05 -9.34 -0.04
CA ASN A 180 7.46 -10.36 0.81
C ASN A 180 6.52 -11.28 0.02
N GLY A 181 6.05 -12.35 0.65
CA GLY A 181 5.18 -13.34 0.01
C GLY A 181 3.87 -12.76 -0.53
N MET A 182 3.29 -11.75 0.14
CA MET A 182 2.02 -11.11 -0.28
C MET A 182 2.17 -10.18 -1.48
N LYS A 183 3.39 -9.73 -1.79
CA LYS A 183 3.67 -8.88 -2.98
C LYS A 183 4.06 -9.69 -4.20
N ARG A 184 4.29 -10.99 -4.06
CA ARG A 184 4.47 -12.00 -5.12
C ARG A 184 5.52 -11.67 -6.19
N GLN A 185 6.60 -10.97 -5.84
CA GLN A 185 7.70 -10.73 -6.80
C GLN A 185 8.30 -12.04 -7.33
N HIS A 186 8.29 -13.12 -6.55
CA HIS A 186 8.71 -14.46 -6.98
C HIS A 186 7.90 -14.97 -8.19
N LEU A 187 6.57 -14.74 -8.19
CA LEU A 187 5.70 -15.15 -9.29
C LEU A 187 6.05 -14.44 -10.60
N LEU A 188 6.42 -13.16 -10.51
CA LEU A 188 6.90 -12.40 -11.66
C LEU A 188 8.25 -12.92 -12.18
N ILE A 189 9.18 -13.29 -11.26
CA ILE A 189 10.47 -13.90 -11.63
C ILE A 189 10.25 -15.26 -12.32
N GLU A 190 9.35 -16.07 -11.81
CA GLU A 190 8.98 -17.34 -12.44
C GLU A 190 8.41 -17.14 -13.85
N ALA A 191 7.56 -16.12 -14.04
CA ALA A 191 7.02 -15.77 -15.35
C ALA A 191 8.11 -15.30 -16.34
N MET A 192 9.19 -14.66 -15.86
CA MET A 192 10.33 -14.24 -16.68
C MET A 192 11.05 -15.42 -17.37
N ALA A 193 10.97 -16.64 -16.83
CA ALA A 193 11.51 -17.81 -17.49
C ALA A 193 10.81 -18.14 -18.82
N ARG A 194 9.56 -17.71 -18.96
CA ARG A 194 8.72 -17.89 -20.17
C ARG A 194 8.61 -16.63 -21.00
N ALA A 195 9.08 -15.48 -20.53
CA ALA A 195 9.01 -14.19 -21.21
C ALA A 195 10.03 -14.09 -22.36
N PRO A 196 9.83 -13.18 -23.33
CA PRO A 196 10.77 -12.93 -24.43
C PRO A 196 12.19 -12.68 -23.93
N GLN A 197 13.19 -13.24 -24.64
CA GLN A 197 14.60 -13.20 -24.22
C GLN A 197 15.17 -11.77 -24.09
N GLY A 198 14.66 -10.81 -24.85
CA GLY A 198 15.09 -9.40 -24.81
C GLY A 198 14.57 -8.63 -23.58
N LEU A 199 13.48 -9.11 -22.95
CA LEU A 199 12.88 -8.44 -21.83
C LEU A 199 13.69 -8.64 -20.54
N LYS A 200 13.90 -7.55 -19.79
CA LYS A 200 14.55 -7.56 -18.49
C LYS A 200 13.55 -7.25 -17.37
N LEU A 201 13.90 -7.61 -16.16
CA LEU A 201 13.15 -7.30 -14.95
C LEU A 201 14.07 -6.67 -13.90
N ILE A 202 13.61 -5.60 -13.27
CA ILE A 202 14.23 -5.05 -12.07
C ILE A 202 13.24 -5.18 -10.92
N VAL A 203 13.64 -5.93 -9.88
CA VAL A 203 12.92 -5.99 -8.60
C VAL A 203 13.69 -5.15 -7.60
N ALA A 204 13.03 -4.14 -7.00
CA ALA A 204 13.74 -3.23 -6.12
C ALA A 204 12.93 -2.87 -4.87
N GLY A 205 13.63 -2.91 -3.72
CA GLY A 205 13.12 -2.57 -2.40
C GLY A 205 13.60 -3.52 -1.30
N PRO A 206 13.44 -3.13 -0.03
CA PRO A 206 13.91 -3.93 1.08
C PRO A 206 13.05 -5.19 1.27
N PRO A 207 13.66 -6.36 1.53
CA PRO A 207 12.94 -7.54 1.96
C PRO A 207 12.45 -7.38 3.41
N ASP A 208 11.27 -7.93 3.72
CA ASP A 208 10.73 -7.92 5.08
C ASP A 208 11.49 -8.89 6.00
N SER A 209 12.10 -9.92 5.42
CA SER A 209 12.92 -10.92 6.12
C SER A 209 14.09 -11.41 5.28
N PRO A 210 15.13 -12.02 5.90
CA PRO A 210 16.19 -12.70 5.17
C PRO A 210 15.67 -13.85 4.28
N ASP A 211 14.60 -14.52 4.68
CA ASP A 211 13.99 -15.61 3.91
C ASP A 211 13.32 -15.10 2.63
N ASP A 212 12.69 -13.92 2.68
CA ASP A 212 12.14 -13.29 1.48
C ASP A 212 13.23 -12.95 0.46
N ALA A 213 14.37 -12.43 0.94
CA ALA A 213 15.54 -12.18 0.08
C ALA A 213 16.08 -13.47 -0.54
N ALA A 214 16.32 -14.49 0.30
CA ALA A 214 16.86 -15.79 -0.13
C ALA A 214 15.93 -16.45 -1.14
N ARG A 215 14.63 -16.38 -0.95
CA ARG A 215 13.63 -16.92 -1.88
C ARG A 215 13.78 -16.36 -3.30
N LEU A 216 13.90 -15.01 -3.44
CA LEU A 216 14.05 -14.40 -4.75
C LEU A 216 15.40 -14.73 -5.39
N GLN A 217 16.48 -14.69 -4.61
CA GLN A 217 17.82 -15.07 -5.10
C GLN A 217 17.85 -16.51 -5.61
N HIS A 218 17.27 -17.43 -4.85
CA HIS A 218 17.16 -18.83 -5.21
C HIS A 218 16.34 -19.02 -6.50
N CYS A 219 15.19 -18.33 -6.61
CA CYS A 219 14.34 -18.38 -7.79
C CYS A 219 15.11 -17.92 -9.06
N VAL A 220 15.81 -16.79 -8.99
CA VAL A 220 16.64 -16.30 -10.10
C VAL A 220 17.73 -17.28 -10.48
N ALA A 221 18.42 -17.89 -9.49
CA ALA A 221 19.50 -18.85 -9.72
C ALA A 221 18.99 -20.15 -10.34
N GLN A 222 17.91 -20.72 -9.80
CA GLN A 222 17.32 -21.97 -10.30
C GLN A 222 16.83 -21.85 -11.75
N LEU A 223 16.29 -20.69 -12.11
CA LEU A 223 15.74 -20.45 -13.45
C LEU A 223 16.78 -19.92 -14.45
N GLY A 224 18.04 -19.71 -14.03
CA GLY A 224 19.11 -19.22 -14.90
C GLY A 224 18.87 -17.80 -15.42
N LEU A 225 18.27 -16.91 -14.59
CA LEU A 225 17.81 -15.58 -14.99
C LEU A 225 18.76 -14.44 -14.57
N GLN A 226 20.00 -14.73 -14.17
CA GLN A 226 20.95 -13.74 -13.62
C GLN A 226 21.23 -12.58 -14.58
N ASP A 227 21.23 -12.83 -15.89
CA ASP A 227 21.49 -11.81 -16.92
C ASP A 227 20.24 -10.98 -17.28
N ARG A 228 19.05 -11.42 -16.84
CA ARG A 228 17.76 -10.80 -17.20
C ARG A 228 17.01 -10.20 -16.01
N VAL A 229 17.28 -10.67 -14.79
CA VAL A 229 16.62 -10.21 -13.56
C VAL A 229 17.64 -9.58 -12.62
N LYS A 230 17.48 -8.28 -12.39
CA LYS A 230 18.24 -7.53 -11.39
C LYS A 230 17.45 -7.48 -10.08
N LEU A 231 18.07 -7.90 -8.98
CA LEU A 231 17.55 -7.74 -7.62
C LEU A 231 18.30 -6.61 -6.91
N ASP A 232 17.61 -5.51 -6.64
CA ASP A 232 18.13 -4.37 -5.86
C ASP A 232 17.43 -4.31 -4.51
N MET A 233 17.86 -5.18 -3.58
CA MET A 233 17.19 -5.42 -2.29
C MET A 233 17.61 -4.41 -1.21
N ARG A 234 17.75 -3.13 -1.57
CA ARG A 234 18.07 -2.04 -0.65
C ARG A 234 16.86 -1.16 -0.41
N PHE A 235 16.89 -0.40 0.68
CA PHE A 235 16.06 0.80 0.76
C PHE A 235 16.61 1.85 -0.20
N LEU A 236 15.83 2.20 -1.21
CA LEU A 236 16.22 3.17 -2.24
C LEU A 236 15.90 4.59 -1.82
N ALA A 237 16.77 5.52 -2.19
CA ALA A 237 16.42 6.94 -2.13
C ALA A 237 15.25 7.23 -3.07
N ARG A 238 14.36 8.15 -2.70
CA ARG A 238 13.11 8.44 -3.41
C ARG A 238 13.33 8.72 -4.91
N ARG A 239 14.35 9.51 -5.26
CA ARG A 239 14.72 9.82 -6.67
C ARG A 239 15.22 8.58 -7.42
N GLU A 240 16.05 7.75 -6.79
CA GLU A 240 16.55 6.51 -7.39
C GLU A 240 15.41 5.53 -7.70
N TYR A 241 14.43 5.44 -6.78
CA TYR A 241 13.22 4.65 -6.99
C TYR A 241 12.38 5.20 -8.15
N ALA A 242 12.17 6.52 -8.21
CA ALA A 242 11.46 7.17 -9.31
C ALA A 242 12.19 6.97 -10.66
N ASP A 243 13.52 6.98 -10.68
CA ASP A 243 14.30 6.73 -11.90
C ASP A 243 14.07 5.32 -12.46
N TYR A 244 13.91 4.31 -11.60
CA TYR A 244 13.53 2.97 -12.06
C TYR A 244 12.14 2.95 -12.69
N ILE A 245 11.16 3.63 -12.12
CA ILE A 245 9.81 3.74 -12.69
C ILE A 245 9.86 4.51 -14.01
N ASN A 246 10.47 5.70 -14.01
CA ASN A 246 10.51 6.60 -15.16
C ASN A 246 11.12 5.95 -16.42
N ASN A 247 12.07 5.04 -16.23
CA ASN A 247 12.80 4.38 -17.32
C ASN A 247 12.27 2.98 -17.66
N SER A 248 11.22 2.50 -17.02
CA SER A 248 10.64 1.18 -17.28
C SER A 248 9.74 1.17 -18.52
N LYS A 249 9.47 -0.02 -19.08
CA LYS A 249 8.42 -0.27 -20.07
C LYS A 249 7.04 -0.29 -19.43
N ALA A 250 6.95 -0.95 -18.29
CA ALA A 250 5.76 -1.14 -17.48
C ALA A 250 6.16 -1.34 -16.02
N VAL A 251 5.23 -1.13 -15.10
CA VAL A 251 5.41 -1.38 -13.69
C VAL A 251 4.53 -2.54 -13.26
N ALA A 252 5.12 -3.56 -12.66
CA ALA A 252 4.40 -4.72 -12.14
C ALA A 252 4.16 -4.57 -10.64
N TYR A 253 2.92 -4.70 -10.23
CA TYR A 253 2.51 -4.71 -8.84
C TYR A 253 1.43 -5.78 -8.63
N LEU A 254 1.80 -6.90 -8.02
CA LEU A 254 1.02 -8.13 -7.95
C LEU A 254 0.63 -8.51 -6.50
N PRO A 255 0.13 -7.59 -5.66
CA PRO A 255 -0.20 -7.95 -4.29
C PRO A 255 -1.38 -8.93 -4.24
N VAL A 256 -1.51 -9.64 -3.12
CA VAL A 256 -2.74 -10.38 -2.81
C VAL A 256 -3.66 -9.46 -2.02
N ASP A 257 -4.87 -9.23 -2.56
CA ASP A 257 -5.96 -8.54 -1.86
C ASP A 257 -5.51 -7.24 -1.14
N GLU A 258 -4.88 -6.34 -1.90
CA GLU A 258 -4.41 -5.05 -1.38
C GLU A 258 -5.58 -4.15 -0.96
N ASP A 259 -5.42 -3.43 0.13
CA ASP A 259 -6.46 -2.53 0.64
C ASP A 259 -6.70 -1.31 -0.25
N SER A 260 -5.67 -0.82 -0.95
CA SER A 260 -5.71 0.41 -1.75
C SER A 260 -5.15 0.18 -3.16
N PHE A 261 -5.08 1.24 -3.97
CA PHE A 261 -4.42 1.18 -5.27
C PHE A 261 -2.93 0.86 -5.18
N GLY A 262 -2.31 1.12 -4.01
CA GLY A 262 -0.86 0.98 -3.79
C GLY A 262 -0.05 2.10 -4.42
N TYR A 263 0.91 2.64 -3.68
CA TYR A 263 1.78 3.72 -4.19
C TYR A 263 2.46 3.33 -5.49
N VAL A 264 2.88 2.08 -5.62
CA VAL A 264 3.56 1.57 -6.83
C VAL A 264 2.72 1.80 -8.10
N ALA A 265 1.40 1.53 -8.05
CA ALA A 265 0.52 1.73 -9.19
C ALA A 265 0.24 3.22 -9.45
N MET A 266 0.05 4.01 -8.39
CA MET A 266 -0.18 5.45 -8.52
C MET A 266 1.06 6.18 -9.04
N GLU A 267 2.25 5.80 -8.62
CA GLU A 267 3.53 6.33 -9.08
C GLU A 267 3.82 5.94 -10.54
N ALA A 268 3.44 4.72 -10.93
CA ALA A 268 3.48 4.30 -12.33
C ALA A 268 2.59 5.18 -13.20
N ALA A 269 1.37 5.49 -12.75
CA ALA A 269 0.47 6.39 -13.46
C ALA A 269 1.08 7.79 -13.62
N MET A 270 1.65 8.36 -12.54
CA MET A 270 2.34 9.66 -12.61
C MET A 270 3.52 9.66 -13.58
N ALA A 271 4.19 8.52 -13.75
CA ALA A 271 5.28 8.33 -14.70
C ALA A 271 4.81 7.97 -16.12
N CYS A 272 3.52 8.03 -16.43
CA CYS A 272 2.94 7.58 -17.71
C CYS A 272 3.33 6.12 -18.05
N LYS A 273 3.35 5.24 -17.06
CA LYS A 273 3.66 3.82 -17.25
C LYS A 273 2.42 2.97 -17.03
N PRO A 274 2.17 1.98 -17.91
CA PRO A 274 1.11 1.02 -17.69
C PRO A 274 1.44 0.11 -16.51
N VAL A 275 0.40 -0.31 -15.80
CA VAL A 275 0.53 -1.20 -14.64
C VAL A 275 0.19 -2.64 -15.01
N ILE A 276 1.02 -3.57 -14.59
CA ILE A 276 0.72 -5.01 -14.64
C ILE A 276 0.26 -5.44 -13.25
N THR A 277 -0.94 -5.99 -13.15
CA THR A 277 -1.48 -6.52 -11.91
C THR A 277 -2.22 -7.84 -12.15
N THR A 278 -2.86 -8.39 -11.12
CA THR A 278 -3.62 -9.64 -11.22
C THR A 278 -5.06 -9.47 -10.75
N THR A 279 -5.93 -10.37 -11.17
CA THR A 279 -7.38 -10.34 -10.88
C THR A 279 -7.71 -10.37 -9.38
N ASP A 280 -6.79 -10.85 -8.54
CA ASP A 280 -6.92 -10.96 -7.08
C ASP A 280 -6.11 -9.90 -6.30
N SER A 281 -5.68 -8.84 -6.98
CA SER A 281 -4.85 -7.79 -6.36
C SER A 281 -5.63 -6.77 -5.53
N GLY A 282 -6.92 -6.98 -5.28
CA GLY A 282 -7.74 -6.09 -4.47
C GLY A 282 -7.88 -4.70 -5.10
N GLY A 283 -7.71 -3.64 -4.30
CA GLY A 283 -7.88 -2.26 -4.75
C GLY A 283 -7.01 -1.85 -5.95
N VAL A 284 -5.90 -2.52 -6.19
CA VAL A 284 -5.08 -2.29 -7.40
C VAL A 284 -5.86 -2.64 -8.66
N ALA A 285 -6.64 -3.73 -8.63
CA ALA A 285 -7.47 -4.14 -9.76
C ALA A 285 -8.64 -3.18 -10.03
N ASP A 286 -9.07 -2.39 -9.04
CA ASP A 286 -10.06 -1.33 -9.23
C ASP A 286 -9.48 -0.12 -9.99
N PHE A 287 -8.18 0.10 -9.87
CA PHE A 287 -7.48 1.19 -10.55
C PHE A 287 -7.05 0.82 -11.96
N VAL A 288 -6.58 -0.42 -12.19
CA VAL A 288 -6.06 -0.87 -13.48
C VAL A 288 -7.17 -1.45 -14.34
N VAL A 289 -7.47 -0.79 -15.45
CA VAL A 289 -8.40 -1.28 -16.47
C VAL A 289 -7.62 -2.07 -17.51
N HIS A 290 -7.97 -3.37 -17.65
CA HIS A 290 -7.28 -4.28 -18.57
C HIS A 290 -7.31 -3.76 -20.00
N GLU A 291 -6.14 -3.73 -20.65
CA GLU A 291 -5.91 -3.26 -22.00
C GLU A 291 -6.19 -1.76 -22.27
N GLU A 292 -6.52 -0.99 -21.23
CA GLU A 292 -6.75 0.45 -21.32
C GLU A 292 -5.68 1.24 -20.54
N THR A 293 -5.46 0.93 -19.25
CA THR A 293 -4.47 1.61 -18.41
C THR A 293 -3.32 0.68 -17.98
N GLY A 294 -3.38 -0.57 -18.38
CA GLY A 294 -2.42 -1.60 -18.06
C GLY A 294 -2.95 -3.00 -18.35
N TRP A 295 -2.40 -3.99 -17.71
CA TRP A 295 -2.81 -5.38 -17.88
C TRP A 295 -3.20 -6.02 -16.54
N VAL A 296 -4.29 -6.79 -16.57
CA VAL A 296 -4.75 -7.60 -15.45
C VAL A 296 -4.62 -9.06 -15.83
N ALA A 297 -3.67 -9.77 -15.26
CA ALA A 297 -3.39 -11.19 -15.52
C ALA A 297 -4.17 -12.10 -14.55
N THR A 298 -4.28 -13.38 -14.89
CA THR A 298 -4.55 -14.41 -13.88
C THR A 298 -3.37 -14.51 -12.90
N PRO A 299 -3.61 -14.83 -11.61
CA PRO A 299 -2.55 -14.85 -10.59
C PRO A 299 -1.67 -16.11 -10.65
N ASP A 300 -1.18 -16.41 -11.84
CA ASP A 300 -0.33 -17.57 -12.13
C ASP A 300 0.79 -17.22 -13.12
N VAL A 301 1.77 -18.11 -13.18
CA VAL A 301 2.96 -17.95 -14.04
C VAL A 301 2.61 -17.79 -15.51
N ALA A 302 1.60 -18.52 -16.01
CA ALA A 302 1.25 -18.51 -17.42
C ALA A 302 0.59 -17.17 -17.80
N GLY A 303 -0.42 -16.74 -17.05
CA GLY A 303 -1.11 -15.47 -17.31
C GLY A 303 -0.17 -14.26 -17.23
N ILE A 304 0.76 -14.26 -16.26
CA ILE A 304 1.75 -13.17 -16.18
C ILE A 304 2.73 -13.24 -17.36
N ALA A 305 3.18 -14.42 -17.76
CA ALA A 305 4.07 -14.58 -18.90
C ALA A 305 3.42 -14.10 -20.21
N ASP A 306 2.14 -14.38 -20.42
CA ASP A 306 1.38 -13.88 -21.59
C ASP A 306 1.36 -12.35 -21.63
N ILE A 307 1.19 -11.70 -20.48
CA ILE A 307 1.29 -10.23 -20.39
C ILE A 307 2.71 -9.74 -20.70
N LEU A 308 3.76 -10.40 -20.19
CA LEU A 308 5.13 -10.02 -20.49
C LEU A 308 5.45 -10.14 -22.00
N HIS A 309 4.86 -11.10 -22.71
CA HIS A 309 4.93 -11.17 -24.18
C HIS A 309 4.24 -9.95 -24.85
N GLN A 310 3.08 -9.54 -24.37
CA GLN A 310 2.37 -8.36 -24.89
C GLN A 310 3.15 -7.07 -24.68
N VAL A 311 3.75 -6.89 -23.47
CA VAL A 311 4.59 -5.73 -23.14
C VAL A 311 5.76 -5.58 -24.10
N GLU A 312 6.42 -6.68 -24.46
CA GLU A 312 7.56 -6.67 -25.38
C GLU A 312 7.12 -6.49 -26.84
N ALA A 313 6.01 -7.14 -27.25
CA ALA A 313 5.55 -7.12 -28.63
C ALA A 313 5.04 -5.76 -29.11
N SER A 314 4.56 -4.90 -28.20
CA SER A 314 3.87 -3.64 -28.58
C SER A 314 4.27 -2.45 -27.71
N PRO A 315 5.50 -1.90 -27.87
CA PRO A 315 5.94 -0.74 -27.08
C PRO A 315 5.07 0.51 -27.29
N ALA A 316 4.46 0.68 -28.45
CA ALA A 316 3.53 1.78 -28.72
C ALA A 316 2.28 1.65 -27.84
N ARG A 317 1.66 0.45 -27.81
CA ARG A 317 0.50 0.18 -26.96
C ARG A 317 0.80 0.39 -25.48
N ALA A 318 2.00 -0.01 -25.01
CA ALA A 318 2.42 0.24 -23.64
C ALA A 318 2.48 1.76 -23.32
N ARG A 319 2.97 2.58 -24.26
CA ARG A 319 2.98 4.04 -24.09
C ARG A 319 1.56 4.63 -24.06
N ASP A 320 0.69 4.19 -24.95
CA ASP A 320 -0.70 4.67 -25.00
C ASP A 320 -1.45 4.32 -23.71
N MET A 321 -1.30 3.09 -23.20
CA MET A 321 -1.85 2.68 -21.91
C MET A 321 -1.26 3.51 -20.75
N GLY A 322 0.03 3.84 -20.79
CA GLY A 322 0.66 4.70 -19.79
C GLY A 322 0.06 6.10 -19.77
N ALA A 323 -0.22 6.68 -20.94
CA ALA A 323 -0.93 7.96 -21.05
C ALA A 323 -2.34 7.89 -20.49
N SER A 324 -3.10 6.84 -20.84
CA SER A 324 -4.45 6.59 -20.28
C SER A 324 -4.42 6.38 -18.76
N CYS A 325 -3.37 5.72 -18.24
CA CYS A 325 -3.18 5.54 -16.80
C CYS A 325 -3.01 6.88 -16.07
N LEU A 326 -2.20 7.79 -16.62
CA LEU A 326 -2.05 9.15 -16.10
C LEU A 326 -3.36 9.94 -16.17
N GLU A 327 -4.07 9.87 -17.30
CA GLU A 327 -5.35 10.54 -17.48
C GLU A 327 -6.38 10.06 -16.44
N ARG A 328 -6.48 8.74 -16.23
CA ARG A 328 -7.33 8.15 -15.21
C ARG A 328 -6.98 8.66 -13.81
N TRP A 329 -5.69 8.69 -13.44
CA TRP A 329 -5.24 9.21 -12.16
C TRP A 329 -5.62 10.70 -11.99
N ASN A 330 -5.33 11.52 -12.99
CA ASN A 330 -5.65 12.95 -12.95
C ASN A 330 -7.17 13.21 -12.87
N GLY A 331 -7.97 12.36 -13.51
CA GLY A 331 -9.44 12.41 -13.45
C GLY A 331 -10.00 12.19 -12.05
N LEU A 332 -9.27 11.54 -11.14
CA LEU A 332 -9.66 11.38 -9.74
C LEU A 332 -9.49 12.67 -8.91
N GLY A 333 -8.73 13.66 -9.39
CA GLY A 333 -8.53 14.96 -8.73
C GLY A 333 -7.78 14.86 -7.39
N VAL A 334 -7.08 13.75 -7.13
CA VAL A 334 -6.42 13.50 -5.83
C VAL A 334 -5.14 14.31 -5.72
N ASN A 335 -5.06 15.16 -4.70
CA ASN A 335 -3.87 15.96 -4.39
C ASN A 335 -3.81 16.30 -2.91
N TRP A 336 -2.63 16.70 -2.42
CA TRP A 336 -2.41 16.98 -1.01
C TRP A 336 -3.23 18.17 -0.49
N ASN A 337 -3.46 19.23 -1.28
CA ASN A 337 -4.24 20.39 -0.84
C ASN A 337 -5.68 19.98 -0.52
N MET A 338 -6.34 19.27 -1.44
CA MET A 338 -7.69 18.75 -1.25
C MET A 338 -7.74 17.77 -0.07
N THR A 339 -6.73 16.88 0.05
CA THR A 339 -6.69 15.90 1.13
C THR A 339 -6.59 16.58 2.51
N VAL A 340 -5.70 17.56 2.66
CA VAL A 340 -5.56 18.32 3.90
C VAL A 340 -6.87 19.08 4.22
N GLU A 341 -7.47 19.76 3.24
CA GLU A 341 -8.74 20.45 3.43
C GLU A 341 -9.83 19.50 3.94
N ARG A 342 -9.97 18.33 3.33
CA ARG A 342 -10.97 17.32 3.72
C ARG A 342 -10.72 16.77 5.13
N LEU A 343 -9.49 16.48 5.49
CA LEU A 343 -9.14 15.98 6.82
C LEU A 343 -9.33 17.01 7.93
N MET A 344 -9.30 18.31 7.59
CA MET A 344 -9.43 19.40 8.54
C MET A 344 -10.87 19.93 8.70
N GLN A 345 -11.83 19.49 7.88
CA GLN A 345 -13.26 19.72 8.05
C GLN A 345 -13.78 19.03 9.31
#